data_32f10df4c01cb146390ffe8de4250c5a
#
_entry.id   32f10df4c01cb146390ffe8de4250c5a
#
_cell.length_a   1.000
_cell.length_b   1.000
_cell.length_c   1.000
_cell.angle_alpha   90.00
_cell.angle_beta   90.00
_cell.angle_gamma   90.00
#
_symmetry.space_group_name_H-M   'P 1'
#
loop_
_entity.id
_entity.type
_entity.pdbx_description
1 polymer ?
#
loop_
_entity_poly.entity_id
_entity_poly.type
_entity_poly.pdbx_seq_one_letter_code
_entity_poly.pdbx_strand_id
1 'polypeptide(L)' 'FNRLISTSFIRKYTQFDSFEDFLSSGGFEVNSQEDFEAIPDEVMNAHVAKTTHFQTWEDMLNKAAEVYFAKKLGF' A
#
# COMPACT_ATOMS: atom_id res chain seq x y z
N PHE A 1 -3.39 -10.15 -0.66
CA PHE A 1 -2.02 -9.65 -0.77
C PHE A 1 -1.44 -9.31 0.58
N ASN A 2 -1.53 -8.08 1.03
CA ASN A 2 -0.95 -7.68 2.31
C ASN A 2 -2.06 -7.35 3.30
N ARG A 3 -2.10 -8.05 4.43
CA ARG A 3 -3.13 -7.84 5.44
C ARG A 3 -3.04 -6.48 6.11
N LEU A 4 -1.87 -5.88 6.11
CA LEU A 4 -1.68 -4.56 6.72
C LEU A 4 -2.33 -3.45 5.90
N ILE A 5 -2.39 -3.63 4.59
CA ILE A 5 -2.94 -2.63 3.68
C ILE A 5 -4.42 -2.93 3.46
N SER A 6 -5.27 -2.35 4.29
CA SER A 6 -6.71 -2.53 4.16
C SER A 6 -7.31 -1.44 3.27
N THR A 7 -8.55 -1.66 2.81
CA THR A 7 -9.26 -0.66 2.05
C THR A 7 -9.43 0.63 2.85
N SER A 8 -9.74 0.51 4.14
CA SER A 8 -9.87 1.68 5.01
C SER A 8 -8.58 2.48 5.10
N PHE A 9 -7.44 1.79 5.20
CA PHE A 9 -6.14 2.44 5.23
C PHE A 9 -5.88 3.20 3.94
N ILE A 10 -6.12 2.57 2.81
CA ILE A 10 -5.89 3.17 1.49
C ILE A 10 -6.75 4.43 1.33
N ARG A 11 -8.02 4.35 1.70
CA ARG A 11 -8.93 5.50 1.58
C ARG A 11 -8.57 6.65 2.51
N LYS A 12 -8.00 6.33 3.67
CA LYS A 12 -7.64 7.32 4.67
C LYS A 12 -6.32 8.03 4.36
N TYR A 13 -5.35 7.28 3.87
CA TYR A 13 -3.99 7.80 3.71
C TYR A 13 -3.57 8.04 2.27
N THR A 14 -4.42 7.66 1.31
CA THR A 14 -4.15 7.89 -0.11
C THR A 14 -5.40 8.43 -0.79
N GLN A 15 -5.26 8.76 -2.07
CA GLN A 15 -6.39 9.23 -2.87
C GLN A 15 -7.16 8.09 -3.54
N PHE A 16 -6.76 6.87 -3.30
CA PHE A 16 -7.35 5.69 -3.94
C PHE A 16 -8.46 5.09 -3.07
N ASP A 17 -9.37 4.36 -3.70
CA ASP A 17 -10.47 3.71 -3.00
C ASP A 17 -10.11 2.31 -2.53
N SER A 18 -9.12 1.68 -3.15
CA SER A 18 -8.69 0.34 -2.78
C SER A 18 -7.23 0.12 -3.16
N PHE A 19 -6.63 -0.93 -2.61
CA PHE A 19 -5.27 -1.29 -2.95
C PHE A 19 -5.15 -1.67 -4.42
N GLU A 20 -6.18 -2.27 -4.98
CA GLU A 20 -6.21 -2.61 -6.41
C GLU A 20 -6.15 -1.34 -7.26
N ASP A 21 -6.89 -0.32 -6.88
CA ASP A 21 -6.86 0.96 -7.58
C ASP A 21 -5.47 1.59 -7.49
N PHE A 22 -4.84 1.48 -6.32
CA PHE A 22 -3.48 1.98 -6.13
C PHE A 22 -2.51 1.30 -7.10
N LEU A 23 -2.59 -0.01 -7.22
CA LEU A 23 -1.71 -0.75 -8.12
C LEU A 23 -2.03 -0.46 -9.59
N SER A 24 -3.29 -0.39 -9.94
CA SER A 24 -3.73 -0.08 -11.31
C SER A 24 -3.26 1.29 -11.75
N SER A 25 -3.25 2.26 -10.84
CA SER A 25 -2.79 3.61 -11.14
C SER A 25 -1.32 3.63 -11.56
N GLY A 26 -0.52 2.69 -11.06
CA GLY A 26 0.87 2.56 -11.46
C GLY A 26 1.10 1.69 -12.69
N GLY A 27 0.04 1.15 -13.27
CA GLY A 27 0.15 0.26 -14.40
C GLY A 27 0.54 -1.16 -14.04
N PHE A 28 0.43 -1.52 -12.77
CA PHE A 28 0.78 -2.86 -12.31
C PHE A 28 -0.40 -3.81 -12.49
N GLU A 29 -0.15 -4.93 -13.15
CA GLU A 29 -1.14 -6.00 -13.27
C GLU A 29 -0.81 -7.07 -12.24
N VAL A 30 -1.51 -7.03 -11.12
CA VAL A 30 -1.27 -7.93 -10.00
C VAL A 30 -2.49 -8.82 -9.82
N ASN A 31 -2.35 -10.09 -10.21
CA ASN A 31 -3.42 -11.09 -10.09
C ASN A 31 -3.15 -12.09 -8.97
N SER A 32 -1.94 -12.08 -8.41
CA SER A 32 -1.56 -13.01 -7.36
C SER A 32 -0.49 -12.38 -6.47
N GLN A 33 -0.19 -13.05 -5.35
CA GLN A 33 0.89 -12.63 -4.46
C GLN A 33 2.24 -12.64 -5.19
N GLU A 34 2.45 -13.60 -6.07
CA GLU A 34 3.70 -13.69 -6.83
C GLU A 34 3.88 -12.49 -7.74
N ASP A 35 2.81 -12.06 -8.40
CA ASP A 35 2.85 -10.87 -9.25
C ASP A 35 3.20 -9.63 -8.44
N PHE A 36 2.64 -9.50 -7.24
CA PHE A 36 2.93 -8.40 -6.35
C PHE A 36 4.40 -8.39 -5.95
N GLU A 37 4.93 -9.54 -5.58
CA GLU A 37 6.33 -9.67 -5.15
C GLU A 37 7.32 -9.46 -6.30
N ALA A 38 6.86 -9.62 -7.55
CA ALA A 38 7.70 -9.39 -8.72
C ALA A 38 7.92 -7.91 -9.01
N ILE A 39 7.17 -7.00 -8.39
CA ILE A 39 7.36 -5.58 -8.60
C ILE A 39 8.67 -5.14 -7.95
N PRO A 40 9.61 -4.54 -8.72
CA PRO A 40 10.86 -4.05 -8.13
C PRO A 40 10.61 -2.97 -7.08
N ASP A 41 11.41 -3.00 -6.00
CA ASP A 41 11.26 -2.03 -4.92
C ASP A 41 11.37 -0.59 -5.40
N GLU A 42 12.29 -0.33 -6.30
CA GLU A 42 12.50 1.02 -6.85
C GLU A 42 11.24 1.52 -7.55
N VAL A 43 10.58 0.66 -8.29
CA VAL A 43 9.36 1.02 -9.02
C VAL A 43 8.22 1.28 -8.03
N MET A 44 8.08 0.42 -7.03
CA MET A 44 7.06 0.60 -6.01
C MET A 44 7.29 1.87 -5.20
N ASN A 45 8.53 2.14 -4.82
CA ASN A 45 8.87 3.34 -4.07
C ASN A 45 8.55 4.60 -4.87
N ALA A 46 8.88 4.63 -6.15
CA ALA A 46 8.58 5.76 -7.01
C ALA A 46 7.08 5.98 -7.11
N HIS A 47 6.31 4.90 -7.25
CA HIS A 47 4.86 4.99 -7.34
C HIS A 47 4.26 5.51 -6.02
N VAL A 48 4.72 5.02 -4.89
CA VAL A 48 4.28 5.48 -3.57
C VAL A 48 4.56 6.97 -3.39
N ALA A 49 5.79 7.39 -3.68
CA ALA A 49 6.18 8.79 -3.53
C ALA A 49 5.38 9.72 -4.44
N LYS A 50 5.01 9.23 -5.62
CA LYS A 50 4.28 10.02 -6.61
C LYS A 50 2.80 10.16 -6.27
N THR A 51 2.20 9.13 -5.70
CA THR A 51 0.74 9.07 -5.54
C THR A 51 0.24 9.14 -4.10
N THR A 52 1.14 9.10 -3.12
CA THR A 52 0.76 9.16 -1.70
C THR A 52 1.62 10.17 -0.97
N HIS A 53 1.34 10.34 0.33
CA HIS A 53 2.16 11.20 1.19
C HIS A 53 3.41 10.50 1.71
N PHE A 54 3.53 9.21 1.48
CA PHE A 54 4.69 8.46 1.91
C PHE A 54 5.82 8.61 0.90
N GLN A 55 7.05 8.48 1.36
CA GLN A 55 8.23 8.62 0.50
C GLN A 55 8.65 7.29 -0.11
N THR A 56 8.39 6.18 0.60
CA THR A 56 8.76 4.86 0.14
C THR A 56 7.65 3.86 0.47
N TRP A 57 7.72 2.71 -0.17
CA TRP A 57 6.82 1.60 0.13
C TRP A 57 6.98 1.13 1.58
N GLU A 58 8.23 1.12 2.07
CA GLU A 58 8.52 0.75 3.44
C GLU A 58 7.85 1.70 4.44
N ASP A 59 7.90 2.99 4.18
CA ASP A 59 7.22 3.97 5.03
C ASP A 59 5.72 3.71 5.07
N MET A 60 5.13 3.39 3.92
CA MET A 60 3.71 3.08 3.84
C MET A 60 3.39 1.82 4.64
N LEU A 61 4.20 0.78 4.52
CA LEU A 61 4.02 -0.45 5.29
C LEU A 61 4.17 -0.23 6.79
N ASN A 62 5.13 0.59 7.19
CA ASN A 62 5.32 0.91 8.61
C ASN A 62 4.09 1.60 9.18
N LYS A 63 3.52 2.54 8.45
CA LYS A 63 2.29 3.21 8.89
C LYS A 63 1.12 2.24 8.93
N ALA A 64 1.02 1.36 7.96
CA ALA A 64 -0.05 0.36 7.93
C ALA A 64 0.07 -0.59 9.12
N ALA A 65 1.29 -1.00 9.47
CA ALA A 65 1.51 -1.85 10.64
C ALA A 65 1.12 -1.12 11.93
N GLU A 66 1.49 0.15 12.05
CA GLU A 66 1.15 0.97 13.21
C GLU A 66 -0.37 1.06 13.38
N VAL A 67 -1.08 1.34 12.31
CA VAL A 67 -2.55 1.43 12.32
C VAL A 67 -3.17 0.07 12.66
N TYR A 68 -2.64 -0.99 12.09
CA TYR A 68 -3.15 -2.34 12.32
C TYR A 68 -3.00 -2.73 13.79
N PHE A 69 -1.83 -2.50 14.38
CA PHE A 69 -1.61 -2.84 15.78
C PHE A 69 -2.43 -1.97 16.74
N ALA A 70 -2.56 -0.69 16.43
CA ALA A 70 -3.39 0.20 17.25
C ALA A 70 -4.84 -0.27 17.24
N LYS A 71 -5.37 -0.63 16.09
CA LYS A 71 -6.73 -1.12 15.95
C LYS A 71 -6.93 -2.45 16.70
N LYS A 72 -5.94 -3.34 16.62
CA LYS A 72 -6.02 -4.65 17.26
C LYS A 72 -5.94 -4.53 18.78
N LEU A 73 -5.24 -3.52 19.28
CA LEU A 73 -5.13 -3.27 20.72
C LEU A 73 -6.28 -2.41 21.27
N GLY A 74 -7.20 -1.98 20.41
CA GLY A 74 -8.37 -1.24 20.82
C GLY A 74 -8.18 0.27 20.97
N PHE A 75 -7.13 0.81 20.42
CA PHE A 75 -6.89 2.26 20.43
C PHE A 75 -7.60 3.01 19.33
#